data_ce291da1895017c9d877594c6483051c
#
_entry.id   ce291da1895017c9d877594c6483051c
#
_cell.length_a   1.000
_cell.length_b   1.000
_cell.length_c   1.000
_cell.angle_alpha   90.00
_cell.angle_beta   90.00
_cell.angle_gamma   90.00
#
_symmetry.space_group_name_H-M   'P 1'
#
loop_
_entity.id
_entity.type
_entity.pdbx_description
1 polymer ?
#
loop_
_entity_poly.entity_id
_entity_poly.type
_entity_poly.pdbx_seq_one_letter_code
_entity_poly.pdbx_strand_id
1 'polypeptide(L)'
;AVAAGTVMLFADYYSYTEVNGVVVILGFLWNRLWGVYSDPNYGAVFSAITIIMSLYFYKDAKKPLKALYIINIVLQICYIAFSDSRTGMVSLFCALLVYVYLTALRSKKLEAKKAFARGVICVLLAVTAAVASFAAIKVVSVSTSEFKKWQYEHIISSDKDKTDAQKEKDKQKLEIGRQSNDINGDVSNRRFAIWGSGLEIFKTKPLTGVTFRNYVPYAEDKLPDTYLVNNDFIEFHSMHNSFVDILVSQGILGVVIIAAYIILVLVLIFKNFFKFKGEKYKYNTALLSIIAPIFASMMFYSETFYMNTGGAFLFWLALGYLIQSVTSKNSEAKEITPGK
;
A
#
# COMPACT_ATOMS: atom_id res chain seq x y z
N ALA A 1 -4.04 14.28 7.24
CA ALA A 1 -2.97 13.33 7.58
C ALA A 1 -1.69 13.65 6.82
N VAL A 2 -1.67 13.52 5.48
CA VAL A 2 -0.44 13.70 4.68
C VAL A 2 0.15 15.10 4.78
N ALA A 3 -0.66 16.16 4.68
CA ALA A 3 -0.19 17.54 4.84
C ALA A 3 0.45 17.77 6.22
N ALA A 4 -0.18 17.26 7.30
CA ALA A 4 0.41 17.33 8.63
C ALA A 4 1.74 16.56 8.72
N GLY A 5 1.81 15.36 8.11
CA GLY A 5 3.06 14.61 8.02
C GLY A 5 4.17 15.36 7.27
N THR A 6 3.83 16.03 6.17
CA THR A 6 4.79 16.86 5.43
C THR A 6 5.34 18.01 6.28
N VAL A 7 4.49 18.68 7.06
CA VAL A 7 4.94 19.70 8.02
C VAL A 7 5.87 19.08 9.07
N MET A 8 5.53 17.93 9.63
CA MET A 8 6.37 17.22 10.60
C MET A 8 7.74 16.85 10.02
N LEU A 9 7.81 16.46 8.73
CA LEU A 9 9.07 16.17 8.05
C LEU A 9 10.00 17.39 8.00
N PHE A 10 9.48 18.56 7.58
CA PHE A 10 10.29 19.76 7.44
C PHE A 10 10.59 20.45 8.78
N ALA A 11 9.78 20.20 9.81
CA ALA A 11 10.03 20.66 11.17
C ALA A 11 10.92 19.69 11.98
N ASP A 12 11.40 18.61 11.38
CA ASP A 12 12.11 17.51 12.06
C ASP A 12 11.40 17.01 13.33
N TYR A 13 10.06 17.10 13.32
CA TYR A 13 9.24 16.71 14.47
C TYR A 13 9.04 15.19 14.50
N TYR A 14 9.29 14.62 15.66
CA TYR A 14 8.85 13.24 15.96
C TYR A 14 8.39 13.14 17.41
N SER A 15 7.53 12.17 17.67
CA SER A 15 7.14 11.71 18.99
C SER A 15 7.22 10.20 19.05
N TYR A 16 7.86 9.71 20.11
CA TYR A 16 7.94 8.29 20.40
C TYR A 16 7.39 8.09 21.82
N THR A 17 6.24 7.44 21.93
CA THR A 17 5.57 7.22 23.21
C THR A 17 5.08 5.78 23.27
N GLU A 18 5.10 5.22 24.48
CA GLU A 18 4.50 3.92 24.75
C GLU A 18 3.21 4.14 25.56
N VAL A 19 2.11 3.61 25.04
CA VAL A 19 0.79 3.69 25.69
C VAL A 19 0.24 2.27 25.81
N ASN A 20 0.09 1.81 27.04
CA ASN A 20 -0.43 0.46 27.36
C ASN A 20 0.35 -0.67 26.63
N GLY A 21 1.67 -0.60 26.58
CA GLY A 21 2.52 -1.58 25.90
C GLY A 21 2.53 -1.46 24.37
N VAL A 22 1.86 -0.44 23.81
CA VAL A 22 1.86 -0.17 22.38
C VAL A 22 2.75 1.03 22.09
N VAL A 23 3.73 0.84 21.23
CA VAL A 23 4.61 1.93 20.75
C VAL A 23 3.87 2.76 19.71
N VAL A 24 3.74 4.04 19.97
CA VAL A 24 3.14 5.03 19.04
C VAL A 24 4.25 5.95 18.55
N ILE A 25 4.46 5.96 17.25
CA ILE A 25 5.42 6.81 16.56
C ILE A 25 4.67 7.81 15.70
N LEU A 26 5.02 9.09 15.82
CA LEU A 26 4.49 10.17 14.99
C LEU A 26 5.65 10.96 14.36
N GLY A 27 5.41 11.53 13.20
CA GLY A 27 6.35 12.44 12.57
C GLY A 27 7.40 11.75 11.69
N PHE A 28 8.64 12.26 11.73
CA PHE A 28 9.76 11.76 10.92
C PHE A 28 10.79 11.10 11.82
N LEU A 29 10.90 9.78 11.73
CA LEU A 29 11.81 8.98 12.55
C LEU A 29 12.43 7.86 11.71
N TRP A 30 13.69 7.51 12.01
CA TRP A 30 14.47 6.49 11.29
C TRP A 30 14.50 6.72 9.78
N ASN A 31 14.75 7.97 9.38
CA ASN A 31 14.83 8.39 7.98
C ASN A 31 13.56 8.12 7.16
N ARG A 32 12.40 7.98 7.84
CA ARG A 32 11.10 7.70 7.24
C ARG A 32 10.00 8.58 7.83
N LEU A 33 9.07 9.00 6.98
CA LEU A 33 7.88 9.70 7.43
C LEU A 33 6.81 8.70 7.89
N TRP A 34 6.57 8.67 9.18
CA TRP A 34 5.41 8.02 9.79
C TRP A 34 4.17 8.92 9.70
N GLY A 35 4.39 10.22 9.88
CA GLY A 35 3.31 11.20 9.91
C GLY A 35 2.40 10.94 11.10
N VAL A 36 1.11 10.73 10.82
CA VAL A 36 0.08 10.40 11.82
C VAL A 36 -0.37 8.94 11.72
N TYR A 37 0.32 8.12 10.95
CA TYR A 37 -0.01 6.70 10.81
C TYR A 37 0.84 5.86 11.77
N SER A 38 0.25 4.77 12.26
CA SER A 38 0.95 3.81 13.13
C SER A 38 2.08 3.05 12.43
N ASP A 39 2.06 3.00 11.09
CA ASP A 39 3.10 2.43 10.25
C ASP A 39 3.15 3.20 8.92
N PRO A 40 4.36 3.61 8.43
CA PRO A 40 4.49 4.35 7.19
C PRO A 40 3.98 3.57 5.97
N ASN A 41 3.95 2.25 6.02
CA ASN A 41 3.45 1.46 4.90
C ASN A 41 1.93 1.54 4.79
N TYR A 42 1.19 1.60 5.90
CA TYR A 42 -0.26 1.84 5.88
C TYR A 42 -0.57 3.19 5.24
N GLY A 43 0.11 4.25 5.68
CA GLY A 43 -0.05 5.57 5.07
C GLY A 43 0.22 5.57 3.57
N ALA A 44 1.24 4.83 3.11
CA ALA A 44 1.59 4.74 1.70
C ALA A 44 0.54 3.96 0.88
N VAL A 45 -0.06 2.88 1.41
CA VAL A 45 -1.17 2.17 0.77
C VAL A 45 -2.41 3.06 0.68
N PHE A 46 -2.76 3.78 1.76
CA PHE A 46 -3.83 4.78 1.74
C PHE A 46 -3.57 5.89 0.73
N SER A 47 -2.32 6.33 0.58
CA SER A 47 -1.94 7.30 -0.44
C SER A 47 -2.19 6.79 -1.85
N ALA A 48 -1.86 5.52 -2.14
CA ALA A 48 -2.16 4.91 -3.44
C ALA A 48 -3.67 4.87 -3.73
N ILE A 49 -4.49 4.49 -2.73
CA ILE A 49 -5.96 4.52 -2.83
C ILE A 49 -6.47 5.93 -3.12
N THR A 50 -5.96 6.91 -2.38
CA THR A 50 -6.39 8.31 -2.48
C THR A 50 -6.01 8.93 -3.84
N ILE A 51 -4.90 8.52 -4.45
CA ILE A 51 -4.53 8.87 -5.83
C ILE A 51 -5.60 8.36 -6.80
N ILE A 52 -6.00 7.09 -6.70
CA ILE A 52 -7.05 6.53 -7.57
C ILE A 52 -8.37 7.26 -7.42
N MET A 53 -8.79 7.55 -6.18
CA MET A 53 -10.01 8.33 -5.92
C MET A 53 -9.92 9.72 -6.55
N SER A 54 -8.78 10.39 -6.42
CA SER A 54 -8.55 11.70 -7.04
C SER A 54 -8.63 11.64 -8.57
N LEU A 55 -8.03 10.62 -9.19
CA LEU A 55 -8.11 10.40 -10.64
C LEU A 55 -9.54 10.11 -11.11
N TYR A 56 -10.32 9.37 -10.33
CA TYR A 56 -11.71 9.08 -10.62
C TYR A 56 -12.56 10.33 -10.61
N PHE A 57 -12.51 11.14 -9.54
CA PHE A 57 -13.32 12.34 -9.40
C PHE A 57 -12.85 13.51 -10.26
N TYR A 58 -11.55 13.55 -10.62
CA TYR A 58 -10.97 14.65 -11.41
C TYR A 58 -11.69 14.90 -12.73
N LYS A 59 -12.14 13.83 -13.42
CA LYS A 59 -12.72 13.94 -14.77
C LYS A 59 -13.96 14.83 -14.79
N ASP A 60 -14.83 14.66 -13.82
CA ASP A 60 -16.15 15.30 -13.78
C ASP A 60 -16.18 16.53 -12.84
N ALA A 61 -15.02 16.87 -12.24
CA ALA A 61 -14.90 18.00 -11.34
C ALA A 61 -14.88 19.36 -12.04
N LYS A 62 -15.39 20.40 -11.34
CA LYS A 62 -15.24 21.81 -11.74
C LYS A 62 -13.79 22.26 -11.60
N LYS A 63 -13.38 23.30 -12.35
CA LYS A 63 -11.99 23.81 -12.39
C LYS A 63 -11.31 23.94 -11.02
N PRO A 64 -11.91 24.59 -9.97
CA PRO A 64 -11.24 24.72 -8.67
C PRO A 64 -11.02 23.37 -7.99
N LEU A 65 -11.97 22.42 -8.09
CA LEU A 65 -11.82 21.08 -7.54
C LEU A 65 -10.75 20.26 -8.28
N LYS A 66 -10.57 20.50 -9.58
CA LYS A 66 -9.47 19.87 -10.34
C LYS A 66 -8.11 20.23 -9.78
N ALA A 67 -7.91 21.50 -9.41
CA ALA A 67 -6.66 21.93 -8.76
C ALA A 67 -6.44 21.21 -7.42
N LEU A 68 -7.49 21.08 -6.59
CA LEU A 68 -7.41 20.36 -5.33
C LEU A 68 -7.06 18.88 -5.52
N TYR A 69 -7.64 18.20 -6.53
CA TYR A 69 -7.28 16.81 -6.82
C TYR A 69 -5.83 16.67 -7.29
N ILE A 70 -5.32 17.61 -8.09
CA ILE A 70 -3.89 17.61 -8.50
C ILE A 70 -3.00 17.81 -7.28
N ILE A 71 -3.27 18.82 -6.44
CA ILE A 71 -2.53 19.06 -5.20
C ILE A 71 -2.54 17.81 -4.31
N ASN A 72 -3.71 17.17 -4.16
CA ASN A 72 -3.80 15.95 -3.38
C ASN A 72 -2.94 14.82 -3.97
N ILE A 73 -2.96 14.60 -5.28
CA ILE A 73 -2.13 13.58 -5.93
C ILE A 73 -0.64 13.85 -5.65
N VAL A 74 -0.19 15.11 -5.78
CA VAL A 74 1.19 15.48 -5.48
C VAL A 74 1.54 15.19 -4.03
N LEU A 75 0.69 15.58 -3.08
CA LEU A 75 0.91 15.32 -1.65
C LEU A 75 0.99 13.82 -1.34
N GLN A 76 0.15 13.00 -1.97
CA GLN A 76 0.18 11.56 -1.78
C GLN A 76 1.46 10.91 -2.36
N ILE A 77 1.93 11.37 -3.52
CA ILE A 77 3.21 10.94 -4.09
C ILE A 77 4.37 11.33 -3.16
N CYS A 78 4.35 12.55 -2.63
CA CYS A 78 5.34 13.02 -1.65
C CYS A 78 5.33 12.11 -0.40
N TYR A 79 4.15 11.76 0.12
CA TYR A 79 4.07 10.87 1.29
C TYR A 79 4.66 9.48 0.99
N ILE A 80 4.36 8.88 -0.15
CA ILE A 80 4.95 7.57 -0.53
C ILE A 80 6.47 7.69 -0.63
N ALA A 81 7.00 8.80 -1.18
CA ALA A 81 8.43 9.06 -1.26
C ALA A 81 9.06 9.19 0.12
N PHE A 82 8.46 10.00 1.01
CA PHE A 82 9.01 10.29 2.34
C PHE A 82 8.87 9.11 3.31
N SER A 83 7.87 8.26 3.11
CA SER A 83 7.70 7.05 3.91
C SER A 83 8.71 5.95 3.57
N ASP A 84 9.42 6.04 2.43
CA ASP A 84 10.30 5.00 1.87
C ASP A 84 9.63 3.61 1.90
N SER A 85 8.35 3.56 1.55
CA SER A 85 7.55 2.35 1.62
C SER A 85 7.60 1.58 0.30
N ARG A 86 8.38 0.49 0.26
CA ARG A 86 8.38 -0.44 -0.88
C ARG A 86 7.00 -1.03 -1.12
N THR A 87 6.28 -1.36 -0.04
CA THR A 87 4.89 -1.84 -0.12
C THR A 87 3.97 -0.80 -0.74
N GLY A 88 4.09 0.47 -0.33
CA GLY A 88 3.34 1.58 -0.94
C GLY A 88 3.63 1.78 -2.42
N MET A 89 4.91 1.66 -2.82
CA MET A 89 5.30 1.73 -4.23
C MET A 89 4.66 0.62 -5.05
N VAL A 90 4.75 -0.64 -4.59
CA VAL A 90 4.12 -1.79 -5.28
C VAL A 90 2.60 -1.63 -5.31
N SER A 91 2.01 -1.16 -4.23
CA SER A 91 0.57 -0.88 -4.16
C SER A 91 0.12 0.18 -5.17
N LEU A 92 0.86 1.29 -5.27
CA LEU A 92 0.59 2.33 -6.28
C LEU A 92 0.76 1.80 -7.70
N PHE A 93 1.81 0.99 -7.93
CA PHE A 93 2.03 0.34 -9.22
C PHE A 93 0.81 -0.51 -9.60
N CYS A 94 0.36 -1.42 -8.74
CA CYS A 94 -0.80 -2.27 -9.00
C CYS A 94 -2.09 -1.44 -9.20
N ALA A 95 -2.30 -0.41 -8.39
CA ALA A 95 -3.45 0.48 -8.51
C ALA A 95 -3.51 1.19 -9.86
N LEU A 96 -2.39 1.78 -10.30
CA LEU A 96 -2.28 2.48 -11.59
C LEU A 96 -2.38 1.51 -12.76
N LEU A 97 -1.76 0.33 -12.65
CA LEU A 97 -1.84 -0.69 -13.68
C LEU A 97 -3.29 -1.08 -13.96
N VAL A 98 -4.07 -1.37 -12.92
CA VAL A 98 -5.49 -1.70 -13.06
C VAL A 98 -6.29 -0.50 -13.58
N TYR A 99 -6.11 0.68 -12.99
CA TYR A 99 -6.91 1.88 -13.32
C TYR A 99 -6.66 2.34 -14.75
N VAL A 100 -5.40 2.46 -15.16
CA VAL A 100 -5.03 2.94 -16.50
C VAL A 100 -5.42 1.91 -17.56
N TYR A 101 -5.15 0.62 -17.31
CA TYR A 101 -5.52 -0.46 -18.23
C TYR A 101 -7.04 -0.46 -18.51
N LEU A 102 -7.86 -0.52 -17.47
CA LEU A 102 -9.32 -0.58 -17.64
C LEU A 102 -9.88 0.72 -18.23
N THR A 103 -9.36 1.88 -17.83
CA THR A 103 -9.77 3.16 -18.40
C THR A 103 -9.40 3.26 -19.88
N ALA A 104 -8.19 2.87 -20.26
CA ALA A 104 -7.71 2.87 -21.63
C ALA A 104 -8.50 1.90 -22.51
N LEU A 105 -8.85 0.72 -21.98
CA LEU A 105 -9.61 -0.30 -22.70
C LEU A 105 -10.96 0.21 -23.24
N ARG A 106 -11.57 1.19 -22.57
CA ARG A 106 -12.84 1.83 -22.96
C ARG A 106 -12.63 3.24 -23.57
N SER A 107 -11.42 3.60 -23.93
CA SER A 107 -11.16 4.87 -24.61
C SER A 107 -11.67 4.83 -26.04
N LYS A 108 -12.49 5.85 -26.42
CA LYS A 108 -12.99 6.02 -27.80
C LYS A 108 -11.87 6.02 -28.84
N LYS A 109 -10.69 6.58 -28.49
CA LYS A 109 -9.53 6.63 -29.38
C LYS A 109 -8.96 5.25 -29.71
N LEU A 110 -9.13 4.28 -28.83
CA LEU A 110 -8.63 2.92 -28.99
C LEU A 110 -9.73 1.93 -29.43
N GLU A 111 -10.99 2.34 -29.41
CA GLU A 111 -12.13 1.48 -29.75
C GLU A 111 -12.08 1.00 -31.21
N ALA A 112 -11.58 1.84 -32.11
CA ALA A 112 -11.40 1.52 -33.53
C ALA A 112 -10.24 0.53 -33.83
N LYS A 113 -9.38 0.24 -32.84
CA LYS A 113 -8.25 -0.67 -33.02
C LYS A 113 -8.71 -2.15 -32.89
N LYS A 114 -8.02 -3.05 -33.62
CA LYS A 114 -8.22 -4.50 -33.45
C LYS A 114 -8.04 -4.87 -31.96
N ALA A 115 -8.81 -5.83 -31.45
CA ALA A 115 -8.85 -6.17 -30.03
C ALA A 115 -7.47 -6.47 -29.43
N PHE A 116 -6.64 -7.23 -30.14
CA PHE A 116 -5.27 -7.55 -29.71
C PHE A 116 -4.40 -6.29 -29.60
N ALA A 117 -4.34 -5.46 -30.64
CA ALA A 117 -3.55 -4.23 -30.64
C ALA A 117 -4.02 -3.27 -29.54
N ARG A 118 -5.34 -3.15 -29.32
CA ARG A 118 -5.90 -2.38 -28.21
C ARG A 118 -5.44 -2.90 -26.86
N GLY A 119 -5.49 -4.20 -26.62
CA GLY A 119 -5.01 -4.82 -25.40
C GLY A 119 -3.54 -4.50 -25.14
N VAL A 120 -2.68 -4.67 -26.13
CA VAL A 120 -1.23 -4.36 -26.04
C VAL A 120 -1.00 -2.88 -25.70
N ILE A 121 -1.68 -1.95 -26.39
CA ILE A 121 -1.56 -0.52 -26.11
C ILE A 121 -2.01 -0.21 -24.67
N CYS A 122 -3.10 -0.79 -24.18
CA CYS A 122 -3.56 -0.58 -22.82
C CYS A 122 -2.54 -1.08 -21.79
N VAL A 123 -1.93 -2.22 -22.01
CA VAL A 123 -0.86 -2.73 -21.13
C VAL A 123 0.34 -1.79 -21.15
N LEU A 124 0.82 -1.37 -22.32
CA LEU A 124 1.95 -0.46 -22.43
C LEU A 124 1.67 0.87 -21.72
N LEU A 125 0.48 1.47 -21.89
CA LEU A 125 0.10 2.70 -21.19
C LEU A 125 0.07 2.49 -19.67
N ALA A 126 -0.49 1.39 -19.20
CA ALA A 126 -0.58 1.09 -17.78
C ALA A 126 0.81 0.88 -17.15
N VAL A 127 1.68 0.11 -17.80
CA VAL A 127 3.06 -0.11 -17.35
C VAL A 127 3.84 1.20 -17.36
N THR A 128 3.72 2.00 -18.43
CA THR A 128 4.40 3.31 -18.51
C THR A 128 3.96 4.24 -17.36
N ALA A 129 2.65 4.33 -17.08
CA ALA A 129 2.14 5.15 -15.97
C ALA A 129 2.66 4.66 -14.62
N ALA A 130 2.69 3.35 -14.40
CA ALA A 130 3.19 2.75 -13.19
C ALA A 130 4.71 2.98 -13.02
N VAL A 131 5.51 2.78 -14.07
CA VAL A 131 6.96 3.05 -14.04
C VAL A 131 7.24 4.54 -13.83
N ALA A 132 6.49 5.43 -14.49
CA ALA A 132 6.63 6.88 -14.29
C ALA A 132 6.35 7.28 -12.83
N SER A 133 5.43 6.61 -12.14
CA SER A 133 5.19 6.86 -10.71
C SER A 133 6.38 6.51 -9.83
N PHE A 134 7.12 5.44 -10.13
CA PHE A 134 8.37 5.10 -9.44
C PHE A 134 9.44 6.16 -9.65
N ALA A 135 9.60 6.63 -10.89
CA ALA A 135 10.55 7.69 -11.20
C ALA A 135 10.20 8.99 -10.43
N ALA A 136 8.92 9.38 -10.43
CA ALA A 136 8.45 10.54 -9.69
C ALA A 136 8.75 10.42 -8.18
N ILE A 137 8.44 9.27 -7.56
CA ILE A 137 8.73 9.01 -6.15
C ILE A 137 10.23 9.13 -5.88
N LYS A 138 11.07 8.57 -6.73
CA LYS A 138 12.54 8.63 -6.56
C LYS A 138 13.06 10.06 -6.69
N VAL A 139 12.59 10.81 -7.69
CA VAL A 139 12.96 12.22 -7.85
C VAL A 139 12.57 13.04 -6.63
N VAL A 140 11.34 12.88 -6.13
CA VAL A 140 10.86 13.58 -4.92
C VAL A 140 11.73 13.24 -3.72
N SER A 141 12.04 11.95 -3.49
CA SER A 141 12.87 11.52 -2.36
C SER A 141 14.25 12.12 -2.41
N VAL A 142 14.94 12.05 -3.55
CA VAL A 142 16.30 12.58 -3.72
C VAL A 142 16.31 14.10 -3.58
N SER A 143 15.41 14.80 -4.29
CA SER A 143 15.37 16.29 -4.25
C SER A 143 15.07 16.81 -2.84
N THR A 144 14.22 16.11 -2.08
CA THR A 144 13.91 16.50 -0.70
C THR A 144 15.09 16.25 0.23
N SER A 145 15.81 15.15 0.07
CA SER A 145 17.03 14.86 0.84
C SER A 145 18.10 15.95 0.60
N GLU A 146 18.32 16.32 -0.65
CA GLU A 146 19.26 17.39 -0.99
C GLU A 146 18.82 18.75 -0.43
N PHE A 147 17.52 19.07 -0.51
CA PHE A 147 16.98 20.28 0.08
C PHE A 147 17.15 20.31 1.61
N LYS A 148 16.92 19.21 2.32
CA LYS A 148 17.13 19.13 3.78
C LYS A 148 18.60 19.27 4.15
N LYS A 149 19.53 18.69 3.38
CA LYS A 149 20.98 18.89 3.56
C LYS A 149 21.36 20.36 3.37
N TRP A 150 20.87 21.00 2.31
CA TRP A 150 21.08 22.44 2.08
C TRP A 150 20.52 23.29 3.22
N GLN A 151 19.29 23.00 3.69
CA GLN A 151 18.69 23.71 4.83
C GLN A 151 19.54 23.58 6.10
N TYR A 152 20.04 22.38 6.37
CA TYR A 152 20.93 22.15 7.50
C TYR A 152 22.20 22.96 7.40
N GLU A 153 22.86 22.98 6.26
CA GLU A 153 24.12 23.70 6.04
C GLU A 153 23.98 25.22 6.15
N HIS A 154 22.88 25.79 5.67
CA HIS A 154 22.73 27.24 5.53
C HIS A 154 21.90 27.89 6.64
N ILE A 155 21.01 27.13 7.31
CA ILE A 155 20.04 27.66 8.28
C ILE A 155 20.30 27.13 9.69
N ILE A 156 20.60 25.85 9.83
CA ILE A 156 20.64 25.18 11.14
C ILE A 156 22.06 25.03 11.68
N SER A 157 23.07 24.89 10.81
CA SER A 157 24.45 24.58 11.20
C SER A 157 25.28 25.79 11.70
N SER A 158 24.62 26.78 12.26
CA SER A 158 25.35 27.92 12.88
C SER A 158 26.12 27.52 14.16
N ASP A 159 26.02 26.29 14.59
CA ASP A 159 26.73 25.77 15.76
C ASP A 159 28.19 25.47 15.42
N LYS A 160 29.07 26.44 15.76
CA LYS A 160 30.51 26.38 15.50
C LYS A 160 31.25 25.30 16.30
N ASP A 161 30.59 24.72 17.30
CA ASP A 161 31.20 23.77 18.25
C ASP A 161 31.11 22.29 17.85
N LYS A 162 30.42 21.97 16.77
CA LYS A 162 30.29 20.58 16.30
C LYS A 162 31.49 20.14 15.48
N THR A 163 32.01 18.93 15.78
CA THR A 163 33.06 18.30 14.99
C THR A 163 32.54 17.88 13.61
N ASP A 164 33.44 17.74 12.62
CA ASP A 164 33.05 17.35 11.27
C ASP A 164 32.37 15.96 11.26
N ALA A 165 32.77 15.05 12.13
CA ALA A 165 32.15 13.74 12.32
C ALA A 165 30.70 13.84 12.86
N GLN A 166 30.43 14.81 13.74
CA GLN A 166 29.07 15.07 14.24
C GLN A 166 28.19 15.69 13.16
N LYS A 167 28.73 16.63 12.38
CA LYS A 167 28.02 17.24 11.25
C LYS A 167 27.63 16.18 10.20
N GLU A 168 28.53 15.25 9.90
CA GLU A 168 28.27 14.18 8.94
C GLU A 168 27.19 13.21 9.44
N LYS A 169 27.22 12.83 10.74
CA LYS A 169 26.15 12.04 11.35
C LYS A 169 24.79 12.75 11.34
N ASP A 170 24.77 14.05 11.58
CA ASP A 170 23.54 14.83 11.52
C ASP A 170 23.00 14.92 10.08
N LYS A 171 23.88 15.08 9.07
CA LYS A 171 23.50 15.03 7.65
C LYS A 171 22.89 13.68 7.25
N GLN A 172 23.44 12.56 7.74
CA GLN A 172 22.89 11.23 7.46
C GLN A 172 21.47 11.04 8.03
N LYS A 173 21.15 11.68 9.17
CA LYS A 173 19.79 11.67 9.73
C LYS A 173 18.77 12.44 8.90
N LEU A 174 19.23 13.34 8.02
CA LEU A 174 18.37 14.14 7.15
C LEU A 174 18.02 13.44 5.83
N GLU A 175 18.69 12.34 5.50
CA GLU A 175 18.36 11.57 4.30
C GLU A 175 16.99 10.92 4.43
N ILE A 176 16.22 10.93 3.34
CA ILE A 176 14.98 10.20 3.26
C ILE A 176 15.27 8.81 2.70
N GLY A 177 14.88 7.80 3.44
CA GLY A 177 15.09 6.40 3.09
C GLY A 177 16.03 5.68 4.04
N ARG A 178 15.97 4.37 4.01
CA ARG A 178 16.79 3.50 4.85
C ARG A 178 18.25 3.64 4.46
N GLN A 179 19.12 3.77 5.45
CA GLN A 179 20.55 3.75 5.20
C GLN A 179 20.97 2.38 4.68
N SER A 180 21.97 2.36 3.79
CA SER A 180 22.48 1.11 3.18
C SER A 180 22.99 0.09 4.21
N ASN A 181 23.39 0.55 5.39
CA ASN A 181 23.84 -0.30 6.50
C ASN A 181 22.69 -1.04 7.21
N ASP A 182 21.44 -0.53 7.12
CA ASP A 182 20.27 -1.23 7.66
C ASP A 182 19.84 -2.41 6.77
N ILE A 183 20.40 -2.49 5.56
CA ILE A 183 20.05 -3.50 4.58
C ILE A 183 21.14 -4.57 4.50
N ASN A 184 21.89 -4.90 5.49
CA ASN A 184 22.91 -5.96 5.49
C ASN A 184 22.64 -7.15 4.52
N GLY A 185 22.34 -6.83 3.24
CA GLY A 185 22.01 -7.75 2.17
C GLY A 185 20.59 -8.33 2.17
N ASP A 186 19.76 -8.10 3.19
CA ASP A 186 18.38 -8.63 3.23
C ASP A 186 17.34 -7.65 2.67
N VAL A 187 17.11 -7.76 1.37
CA VAL A 187 16.06 -7.00 0.64
C VAL A 187 14.65 -7.28 1.18
N SER A 188 14.44 -8.43 1.85
CA SER A 188 13.13 -8.83 2.37
C SER A 188 12.77 -8.16 3.69
N ASN A 189 13.71 -7.50 4.36
CA ASN A 189 13.56 -6.99 5.71
C ASN A 189 13.10 -8.09 6.68
N ARG A 190 13.83 -9.20 6.68
CA ARG A 190 13.64 -10.40 7.51
C ARG A 190 12.37 -11.21 7.22
N ARG A 191 11.57 -10.82 6.25
CA ARG A 191 10.32 -11.53 5.92
C ARG A 191 10.58 -12.98 5.51
N PHE A 192 11.64 -13.25 4.76
CA PHE A 192 11.95 -14.63 4.38
C PHE A 192 12.28 -15.51 5.59
N ALA A 193 12.98 -14.99 6.60
CA ALA A 193 13.23 -15.73 7.83
C ALA A 193 11.94 -15.99 8.62
N ILE A 194 11.05 -14.97 8.73
CA ILE A 194 9.73 -15.13 9.36
C ILE A 194 8.88 -16.16 8.60
N TRP A 195 8.84 -16.10 7.28
CA TRP A 195 8.08 -17.06 6.45
C TRP A 195 8.67 -18.47 6.55
N GLY A 196 10.01 -18.60 6.67
CA GLY A 196 10.68 -19.86 6.94
C GLY A 196 10.17 -20.49 8.24
N SER A 197 10.17 -19.73 9.34
CA SER A 197 9.61 -20.17 10.63
C SER A 197 8.13 -20.53 10.50
N GLY A 198 7.36 -19.75 9.75
CA GLY A 198 5.96 -20.04 9.47
C GLY A 198 5.76 -21.39 8.76
N LEU A 199 6.61 -21.70 7.77
CA LEU A 199 6.56 -23.00 7.08
C LEU A 199 6.96 -24.16 7.99
N GLU A 200 7.89 -23.96 8.92
CA GLU A 200 8.23 -24.99 9.92
C GLU A 200 7.06 -25.25 10.86
N ILE A 201 6.39 -24.21 11.35
CA ILE A 201 5.17 -24.34 12.15
C ILE A 201 4.08 -25.08 11.35
N PHE A 202 3.85 -24.69 10.09
CA PHE A 202 2.86 -25.31 9.22
C PHE A 202 3.10 -26.82 9.05
N LYS A 203 4.36 -27.27 8.89
CA LYS A 203 4.70 -28.69 8.77
C LYS A 203 4.28 -29.54 9.98
N THR A 204 4.19 -28.94 11.16
CA THR A 204 3.76 -29.65 12.38
C THR A 204 2.24 -29.84 12.46
N LYS A 205 1.45 -28.92 11.89
CA LYS A 205 -0.02 -28.97 11.86
C LYS A 205 -0.59 -28.57 10.49
N PRO A 206 -0.35 -29.34 9.44
CA PRO A 206 -0.63 -28.92 8.07
C PRO A 206 -2.12 -28.79 7.74
N LEU A 207 -3.00 -29.54 8.42
CA LEU A 207 -4.43 -29.53 8.10
C LEU A 207 -5.16 -28.34 8.69
N THR A 208 -4.93 -28.04 9.98
CA THR A 208 -5.73 -27.07 10.76
C THR A 208 -4.95 -25.84 11.20
N GLY A 209 -3.61 -25.85 11.05
CA GLY A 209 -2.75 -24.81 11.58
C GLY A 209 -2.76 -24.70 13.10
N VAL A 210 -2.21 -23.60 13.60
CA VAL A 210 -1.98 -23.36 15.05
C VAL A 210 -2.84 -22.23 15.62
N THR A 211 -3.77 -21.69 14.88
CA THR A 211 -4.58 -20.50 15.14
C THR A 211 -3.83 -19.17 15.02
N PHE A 212 -4.56 -18.10 14.74
CA PHE A 212 -3.98 -16.77 14.60
C PHE A 212 -3.47 -16.25 15.98
N ARG A 213 -2.33 -15.57 15.97
CA ARG A 213 -1.60 -15.09 17.16
C ARG A 213 -1.11 -16.16 18.13
N ASN A 214 -1.24 -17.45 17.79
CA ASN A 214 -0.66 -18.53 18.58
C ASN A 214 0.68 -19.01 18.00
N TYR A 215 1.28 -18.27 17.07
CA TYR A 215 2.52 -18.68 16.40
C TYR A 215 3.70 -18.71 17.36
N VAL A 216 3.90 -17.62 18.12
CA VAL A 216 5.02 -17.47 19.04
C VAL A 216 4.90 -18.45 20.18
N PRO A 217 3.80 -18.48 20.97
CA PRO A 217 3.67 -19.47 22.05
C PRO A 217 3.80 -20.92 21.56
N TYR A 218 3.30 -21.22 20.37
CA TYR A 218 3.45 -22.56 19.79
C TYR A 218 4.88 -22.86 19.40
N ALA A 219 5.59 -21.88 18.80
CA ALA A 219 6.98 -22.05 18.40
C ALA A 219 7.92 -22.14 19.61
N GLU A 220 7.67 -21.38 20.67
CA GLU A 220 8.41 -21.47 21.95
C GLU A 220 8.34 -22.88 22.53
N ASP A 221 7.17 -23.53 22.49
CA ASP A 221 6.98 -24.88 23.02
C ASP A 221 7.54 -25.98 22.08
N LYS A 222 7.38 -25.85 20.78
CA LYS A 222 7.64 -26.94 19.83
C LYS A 222 8.83 -26.71 18.89
N LEU A 223 9.23 -25.48 18.63
CA LEU A 223 10.23 -25.09 17.63
C LEU A 223 11.07 -23.90 18.11
N PRO A 224 11.74 -24.01 19.28
CA PRO A 224 12.41 -22.87 19.92
C PRO A 224 13.59 -22.32 19.09
N ASP A 225 14.16 -23.11 18.17
CA ASP A 225 15.28 -22.69 17.33
C ASP A 225 14.86 -21.88 16.10
N THR A 226 13.54 -21.68 15.86
CA THR A 226 13.05 -20.91 14.71
C THR A 226 13.35 -19.42 14.89
N TYR A 227 13.56 -18.72 13.79
CA TYR A 227 13.79 -17.27 13.79
C TYR A 227 12.66 -16.48 14.48
N LEU A 228 11.45 -16.99 14.47
CA LEU A 228 10.30 -16.35 15.11
C LEU A 228 10.47 -16.21 16.62
N VAL A 229 11.15 -17.18 17.26
CA VAL A 229 11.43 -17.23 18.71
C VAL A 229 12.85 -16.75 18.98
N ASN A 230 13.84 -17.28 18.27
CA ASN A 230 15.25 -17.02 18.48
C ASN A 230 15.72 -15.87 17.58
N ASN A 231 15.36 -14.64 17.94
CA ASN A 231 15.82 -13.41 17.30
C ASN A 231 16.07 -12.30 18.34
N ASP A 232 17.03 -11.43 18.07
CA ASP A 232 17.49 -10.38 18.99
C ASP A 232 16.68 -9.06 18.87
N PHE A 233 15.54 -9.05 18.17
CA PHE A 233 14.94 -7.78 17.79
C PHE A 233 13.60 -7.46 18.43
N ILE A 234 12.56 -8.21 18.09
CA ILE A 234 11.18 -7.95 18.50
C ILE A 234 10.37 -9.25 18.49
N GLU A 235 9.33 -9.28 19.29
CA GLU A 235 8.29 -10.30 19.19
C GLU A 235 7.41 -10.06 17.95
N PHE A 236 7.28 -11.08 17.10
CA PHE A 236 6.49 -11.02 15.89
C PHE A 236 5.08 -11.55 16.13
N HIS A 237 4.08 -10.71 15.96
CA HIS A 237 2.67 -11.10 16.15
C HIS A 237 1.98 -11.58 14.86
N SER A 238 2.69 -11.62 13.74
CA SER A 238 2.17 -12.05 12.43
C SER A 238 3.31 -12.47 11.50
N MET A 239 2.97 -13.17 10.42
CA MET A 239 3.95 -13.55 9.38
C MET A 239 4.26 -12.40 8.39
N HIS A 240 3.75 -11.20 8.61
CA HIS A 240 3.87 -10.08 7.67
C HIS A 240 3.50 -10.44 6.22
N ASN A 241 2.55 -11.36 6.06
CA ASN A 241 1.97 -11.81 4.80
C ASN A 241 0.65 -12.50 5.10
N SER A 242 -0.46 -11.92 4.65
CA SER A 242 -1.80 -12.44 4.95
C SER A 242 -2.02 -13.88 4.47
N PHE A 243 -1.35 -14.30 3.40
CA PHE A 243 -1.49 -15.67 2.88
C PHE A 243 -0.69 -16.68 3.71
N VAL A 244 0.50 -16.30 4.17
CA VAL A 244 1.28 -17.12 5.10
C VAL A 244 0.58 -17.19 6.46
N ASP A 245 -0.04 -16.10 6.92
CA ASP A 245 -0.85 -16.11 8.14
C ASP A 245 -2.01 -17.11 8.05
N ILE A 246 -2.73 -17.15 6.92
CA ILE A 246 -3.81 -18.12 6.69
C ILE A 246 -3.25 -19.55 6.73
N LEU A 247 -2.14 -19.79 6.04
CA LEU A 247 -1.51 -21.12 5.97
C LEU A 247 -1.10 -21.61 7.35
N VAL A 248 -0.44 -20.76 8.14
CA VAL A 248 0.04 -21.12 9.48
C VAL A 248 -1.09 -21.21 10.50
N SER A 249 -2.08 -20.31 10.40
CA SER A 249 -3.18 -20.24 11.36
C SER A 249 -4.24 -21.32 11.17
N GLN A 250 -4.58 -21.64 9.92
CA GLN A 250 -5.73 -22.44 9.55
C GLN A 250 -5.36 -23.68 8.70
N GLY A 251 -4.08 -23.83 8.37
CA GLY A 251 -3.60 -24.95 7.57
C GLY A 251 -4.16 -24.97 6.15
N ILE A 252 -4.10 -26.14 5.51
CA ILE A 252 -4.62 -26.36 4.16
C ILE A 252 -6.13 -26.12 4.09
N LEU A 253 -6.89 -26.47 5.14
CA LEU A 253 -8.34 -26.25 5.15
C LEU A 253 -8.68 -24.76 5.00
N GLY A 254 -7.99 -23.87 5.73
CA GLY A 254 -8.18 -22.42 5.59
C GLY A 254 -7.79 -21.91 4.21
N VAL A 255 -6.65 -22.36 3.69
CA VAL A 255 -6.18 -22.00 2.34
C VAL A 255 -7.21 -22.39 1.27
N VAL A 256 -7.76 -23.62 1.34
CA VAL A 256 -8.76 -24.10 0.37
C VAL A 256 -10.04 -23.25 0.42
N ILE A 257 -10.53 -22.92 1.63
CA ILE A 257 -11.74 -22.08 1.79
C ILE A 257 -11.52 -20.68 1.21
N ILE A 258 -10.39 -20.04 1.57
CA ILE A 258 -10.08 -18.69 1.08
C ILE A 258 -9.82 -18.69 -0.42
N ALA A 259 -9.11 -19.68 -0.94
CA ALA A 259 -8.88 -19.83 -2.38
C ALA A 259 -10.19 -20.02 -3.14
N ALA A 260 -11.08 -20.88 -2.66
CA ALA A 260 -12.41 -21.07 -3.25
C ALA A 260 -13.21 -19.77 -3.26
N TYR A 261 -13.20 -19.02 -2.17
CA TYR A 261 -13.84 -17.70 -2.09
C TYR A 261 -13.25 -16.71 -3.11
N ILE A 262 -11.92 -16.59 -3.17
CA ILE A 262 -11.23 -15.70 -4.13
C ILE A 262 -11.60 -16.10 -5.57
N ILE A 263 -11.54 -17.38 -5.91
CA ILE A 263 -11.89 -17.89 -7.24
C ILE A 263 -13.35 -17.54 -7.58
N LEU A 264 -14.28 -17.79 -6.66
CA LEU A 264 -15.70 -17.46 -6.85
C LEU A 264 -15.90 -15.97 -7.14
N VAL A 265 -15.26 -15.09 -6.35
CA VAL A 265 -15.34 -13.64 -6.53
C VAL A 265 -14.73 -13.21 -7.85
N LEU A 266 -13.56 -13.74 -8.21
CA LEU A 266 -12.93 -13.45 -9.50
C LEU A 266 -13.81 -13.87 -10.68
N VAL A 267 -14.37 -15.10 -10.64
CA VAL A 267 -15.28 -15.58 -11.69
C VAL A 267 -16.52 -14.67 -11.81
N LEU A 268 -17.07 -14.23 -10.67
CA LEU A 268 -18.22 -13.33 -10.64
C LEU A 268 -17.90 -11.99 -11.28
N ILE A 269 -16.76 -11.39 -10.91
CA ILE A 269 -16.28 -10.13 -11.46
C ILE A 269 -16.02 -10.29 -12.97
N PHE A 270 -15.22 -11.28 -13.39
CA PHE A 270 -14.87 -11.44 -14.81
C PHE A 270 -16.08 -11.70 -15.70
N LYS A 271 -17.05 -12.50 -15.25
CA LYS A 271 -18.27 -12.76 -16.02
C LYS A 271 -19.14 -11.54 -16.26
N ASN A 272 -19.10 -10.55 -15.34
CA ASN A 272 -20.05 -9.44 -15.36
C ASN A 272 -19.42 -8.09 -15.62
N PHE A 273 -18.18 -7.85 -15.19
CA PHE A 273 -17.53 -6.53 -15.23
C PHE A 273 -17.58 -5.87 -16.62
N PHE A 274 -17.25 -6.61 -17.67
CA PHE A 274 -17.17 -6.08 -19.02
C PHE A 274 -18.52 -5.88 -19.72
N LYS A 275 -19.62 -6.34 -19.11
CA LYS A 275 -20.98 -6.10 -19.61
C LYS A 275 -21.41 -4.64 -19.40
N PHE A 276 -20.83 -3.96 -18.42
CA PHE A 276 -21.16 -2.56 -18.10
C PHE A 276 -20.46 -1.57 -19.00
N LYS A 277 -21.10 -0.40 -19.19
CA LYS A 277 -20.60 0.73 -19.95
C LYS A 277 -20.84 2.03 -19.17
N GLY A 278 -20.32 3.15 -19.68
CA GLY A 278 -20.58 4.47 -19.12
C GLY A 278 -20.14 4.61 -17.66
N GLU A 279 -20.95 5.28 -16.86
CA GLU A 279 -20.63 5.59 -15.45
C GLU A 279 -20.48 4.34 -14.59
N LYS A 280 -21.30 3.32 -14.80
CA LYS A 280 -21.21 2.08 -14.03
C LYS A 280 -19.88 1.34 -14.28
N TYR A 281 -19.38 1.36 -15.52
CA TYR A 281 -18.04 0.82 -15.81
C TYR A 281 -16.93 1.64 -15.14
N LYS A 282 -17.01 2.97 -15.18
CA LYS A 282 -16.05 3.85 -14.49
C LYS A 282 -16.04 3.59 -12.99
N TYR A 283 -17.21 3.50 -12.37
CA TYR A 283 -17.38 3.20 -10.95
C TYR A 283 -16.75 1.86 -10.57
N ASN A 284 -17.06 0.79 -11.31
CA ASN A 284 -16.47 -0.53 -11.07
C ASN A 284 -14.95 -0.55 -11.29
N THR A 285 -14.45 0.22 -12.26
CA THR A 285 -13.01 0.40 -12.49
C THR A 285 -12.35 1.06 -11.28
N ALA A 286 -12.96 2.09 -10.71
CA ALA A 286 -12.44 2.76 -9.52
C ALA A 286 -12.42 1.80 -8.32
N LEU A 287 -13.49 1.06 -8.06
CA LEU A 287 -13.56 0.08 -6.97
C LEU A 287 -12.49 -1.01 -7.11
N LEU A 288 -12.33 -1.59 -8.30
CA LEU A 288 -11.31 -2.61 -8.53
C LEU A 288 -9.90 -2.04 -8.37
N SER A 289 -9.69 -0.79 -8.77
CA SER A 289 -8.41 -0.10 -8.62
C SER A 289 -8.11 0.32 -7.17
N ILE A 290 -9.12 0.44 -6.31
CA ILE A 290 -8.98 0.62 -4.85
C ILE A 290 -8.65 -0.71 -4.17
N ILE A 291 -9.23 -1.82 -4.63
CA ILE A 291 -8.96 -3.16 -4.12
C ILE A 291 -7.53 -3.60 -4.44
N ALA A 292 -7.04 -3.29 -5.63
CA ALA A 292 -5.74 -3.75 -6.11
C ALA A 292 -4.53 -3.39 -5.21
N PRO A 293 -4.36 -2.15 -4.72
CA PRO A 293 -3.26 -1.78 -3.84
C PRO A 293 -3.32 -2.50 -2.48
N ILE A 294 -4.52 -2.72 -1.93
CA ILE A 294 -4.69 -3.43 -0.66
C ILE A 294 -4.38 -4.91 -0.87
N PHE A 295 -4.86 -5.51 -1.96
CA PHE A 295 -4.54 -6.90 -2.29
C PHE A 295 -3.03 -7.11 -2.49
N ALA A 296 -2.36 -6.17 -3.15
CA ALA A 296 -0.91 -6.21 -3.30
C ALA A 296 -0.18 -6.08 -1.94
N SER A 297 -0.69 -5.24 -1.03
CA SER A 297 -0.11 -5.07 0.30
C SER A 297 -0.23 -6.32 1.18
N MET A 298 -1.23 -7.18 0.95
CA MET A 298 -1.38 -8.46 1.67
C MET A 298 -0.17 -9.39 1.54
N MET A 299 0.62 -9.26 0.47
CA MET A 299 1.88 -10.01 0.30
C MET A 299 2.97 -9.58 1.30
N PHE A 300 2.81 -8.40 1.93
CA PHE A 300 3.82 -7.80 2.78
C PHE A 300 3.30 -7.44 4.17
N TYR A 301 1.98 -7.64 4.40
CA TYR A 301 1.28 -7.28 5.64
C TYR A 301 0.14 -8.23 5.95
N SER A 302 -0.14 -8.38 7.25
CA SER A 302 -1.26 -9.16 7.77
C SER A 302 -2.50 -8.27 7.96
N GLU A 303 -2.93 -7.59 6.89
CA GLU A 303 -3.85 -6.46 7.03
C GLU A 303 -5.33 -6.83 6.95
N THR A 304 -5.71 -7.86 6.17
CA THR A 304 -7.09 -7.92 5.66
C THR A 304 -7.97 -8.97 6.32
N PHE A 305 -7.41 -10.09 6.77
CA PHE A 305 -8.21 -11.22 7.28
C PHE A 305 -8.31 -11.28 8.79
N TYR A 306 -7.27 -10.87 9.51
CA TYR A 306 -7.18 -11.05 10.97
C TYR A 306 -7.05 -9.76 11.76
N MET A 307 -6.83 -8.65 11.09
CA MET A 307 -6.57 -7.35 11.71
C MET A 307 -7.67 -6.36 11.37
N ASN A 308 -8.18 -5.66 12.39
CA ASN A 308 -9.12 -4.56 12.21
C ASN A 308 -8.36 -3.28 11.83
N THR A 309 -7.91 -3.21 10.59
CA THR A 309 -7.23 -2.04 10.05
C THR A 309 -8.15 -1.23 9.16
N GLY A 310 -7.79 0.04 8.94
CA GLY A 310 -8.50 0.85 7.95
C GLY A 310 -8.41 0.26 6.54
N GLY A 311 -7.31 -0.42 6.21
CA GLY A 311 -7.15 -1.13 4.94
C GLY A 311 -8.10 -2.31 4.81
N ALA A 312 -8.26 -3.13 5.86
CA ALA A 312 -9.24 -4.21 5.90
C ALA A 312 -10.67 -3.68 5.68
N PHE A 313 -11.04 -2.62 6.38
CA PHE A 313 -12.35 -1.98 6.23
C PHE A 313 -12.59 -1.53 4.79
N LEU A 314 -11.64 -0.80 4.20
CA LEU A 314 -11.77 -0.32 2.82
C LEU A 314 -11.79 -1.46 1.80
N PHE A 315 -11.00 -2.51 2.02
CA PHE A 315 -10.99 -3.68 1.15
C PHE A 315 -12.36 -4.35 1.08
N TRP A 316 -12.93 -4.70 2.23
CA TRP A 316 -14.21 -5.38 2.30
C TRP A 316 -15.37 -4.49 1.84
N LEU A 317 -15.31 -3.19 2.16
CA LEU A 317 -16.29 -2.22 1.68
C LEU A 317 -16.26 -2.10 0.15
N ALA A 318 -15.09 -1.88 -0.44
CA ALA A 318 -14.93 -1.74 -1.88
C ALA A 318 -15.30 -3.03 -2.62
N LEU A 319 -14.91 -4.19 -2.08
CA LEU A 319 -15.26 -5.49 -2.62
C LEU A 319 -16.77 -5.75 -2.57
N GLY A 320 -17.41 -5.42 -1.45
CA GLY A 320 -18.87 -5.54 -1.28
C GLY A 320 -19.62 -4.69 -2.30
N TYR A 321 -19.24 -3.41 -2.46
CA TYR A 321 -19.83 -2.54 -3.46
C TYR A 321 -19.55 -3.01 -4.90
N LEU A 322 -18.37 -3.54 -5.18
CA LEU A 322 -18.07 -4.09 -6.50
C LEU A 322 -18.96 -5.32 -6.80
N ILE A 323 -19.05 -6.25 -5.87
CA ILE A 323 -19.91 -7.44 -6.01
C ILE A 323 -21.36 -7.03 -6.21
N GLN A 324 -21.89 -6.14 -5.38
CA GLN A 324 -23.24 -5.61 -5.51
C GLN A 324 -23.46 -4.97 -6.88
N SER A 325 -22.51 -4.14 -7.34
CA SER A 325 -22.60 -3.47 -8.63
C SER A 325 -22.63 -4.46 -9.81
N VAL A 326 -21.75 -5.48 -9.78
CA VAL A 326 -21.65 -6.43 -10.91
C VAL A 326 -22.76 -7.49 -10.89
N THR A 327 -23.45 -7.71 -9.77
CA THR A 327 -24.56 -8.67 -9.65
C THR A 327 -25.93 -8.03 -9.78
N SER A 328 -26.06 -6.72 -9.49
CA SER A 328 -27.34 -6.03 -9.65
C SER A 328 -27.80 -6.13 -11.11
N LYS A 329 -29.01 -6.66 -11.32
CA LYS A 329 -29.66 -6.60 -12.64
C LYS A 329 -29.61 -5.17 -13.15
N ASN A 330 -29.33 -4.96 -14.44
CA ASN A 330 -29.50 -3.65 -15.07
C ASN A 330 -30.95 -3.20 -14.91
N SER A 331 -31.30 -2.58 -13.81
CA SER A 331 -32.37 -1.63 -13.79
C SER A 331 -31.84 -0.47 -14.63
N GLU A 332 -32.22 -0.47 -15.92
CA GLU A 332 -32.09 0.71 -16.76
C GLU A 332 -32.55 1.88 -15.93
N ALA A 333 -31.63 2.83 -15.74
CA ALA A 333 -31.97 4.10 -15.15
C ALA A 333 -33.15 4.65 -15.95
N LYS A 334 -34.36 4.59 -15.38
CA LYS A 334 -35.39 5.53 -15.77
C LYS A 334 -34.77 6.90 -15.60
N GLU A 335 -34.41 7.53 -16.71
CA GLU A 335 -34.07 8.94 -16.74
C GLU A 335 -35.19 9.65 -15.95
N ILE A 336 -34.81 10.16 -14.79
CA ILE A 336 -35.61 11.16 -14.11
C ILE A 336 -35.46 12.38 -15.00
N THR A 337 -36.36 12.51 -15.98
CA THR A 337 -36.55 13.73 -16.74
C THR A 337 -36.91 14.80 -15.70
N PRO A 338 -36.11 15.86 -15.52
CA PRO A 338 -36.53 16.97 -14.67
C PRO A 338 -37.82 17.54 -15.30
N GLY A 339 -38.91 17.47 -14.54
CA GLY A 339 -40.16 18.07 -14.92
C GLY A 339 -39.96 19.53 -15.33
N LYS A 340 -40.59 19.87 -16.45
CA LYS A 340 -40.67 21.23 -16.98
C LYS A 340 -41.24 22.20 -15.96
#